data_f5aa4333583da647aa74f7c4bc48565d
#
_entry.id   f5aa4333583da647aa74f7c4bc48565d
#
_cell.length_a   1.000
_cell.length_b   1.000
_cell.length_c   1.000
_cell.angle_alpha   90.00
_cell.angle_beta   90.00
_cell.angle_gamma   90.00
#
_symmetry.space_group_name_H-M   'P 1'
#
loop_
_entity.id
_entity.type
_entity.pdbx_description
1 polymer ?
#
loop_
_entity_poly.entity_id
_entity_poly.type
_entity_poly.pdbx_seq_one_letter_code
_entity_poly.pdbx_strand_id
1 'polypeptide(L)'
;MTSLIAALRAHEEAGRFLAWPGDFDPDRDDHVEEVHLDSGARLEAFAGDGAGGTFFFCGEGGEERPVLYADSEGGAALVAVGLPELLRLLLVVPWWRDCPTFTVEESRRSAAEYLEDIPDLEARRDRAAAALGLPLASEADVLARLREVALTVGKDYVLVFTPENMPYTPLFGDDA
;
A
#
# COMPACT_ATOMS: atom_id res chain seq x y z
N MET A 1 -22.47 3.69 -5.32
CA MET A 1 -21.33 2.77 -5.10
C MET A 1 -20.87 2.91 -3.65
N THR A 2 -20.75 1.82 -2.94
CA THR A 2 -20.29 1.86 -1.54
C THR A 2 -18.78 2.09 -1.52
N SER A 3 -18.32 3.06 -0.72
CA SER A 3 -16.89 3.31 -0.49
C SER A 3 -16.22 2.09 0.15
N LEU A 4 -15.06 1.68 -0.36
CA LEU A 4 -14.28 0.60 0.24
C LEU A 4 -13.73 0.97 1.61
N ILE A 5 -13.39 2.23 1.85
CA ILE A 5 -13.02 2.71 3.18
C ILE A 5 -14.19 2.54 4.16
N ALA A 6 -15.40 2.88 3.73
CA ALA A 6 -16.59 2.68 4.56
C ALA A 6 -16.87 1.19 4.81
N ALA A 7 -16.71 0.35 3.79
CA ALA A 7 -16.86 -1.10 3.93
C ALA A 7 -15.80 -1.68 4.89
N LEU A 8 -14.57 -1.23 4.81
CA LEU A 8 -13.49 -1.63 5.70
C LEU A 8 -13.80 -1.31 7.18
N ARG A 9 -14.34 -0.12 7.43
CA ARG A 9 -14.76 0.28 8.79
C ARG A 9 -15.97 -0.50 9.28
N ALA A 10 -16.84 -0.95 8.38
CA ALA A 10 -18.04 -1.70 8.72
C ALA A 10 -17.79 -3.20 8.99
N HIS A 11 -16.72 -3.78 8.43
CA HIS A 11 -16.41 -5.20 8.53
C HIS A 11 -15.22 -5.46 9.45
N GLU A 12 -15.51 -5.92 10.67
CA GLU A 12 -14.51 -6.12 11.71
C GLU A 12 -13.36 -7.05 11.30
N GLU A 13 -13.65 -8.18 10.61
CA GLU A 13 -12.61 -9.11 10.15
C GLU A 13 -11.65 -8.47 9.14
N ALA A 14 -12.20 -7.71 8.19
CA ALA A 14 -11.39 -6.99 7.22
C ALA A 14 -10.54 -5.92 7.89
N GLY A 15 -11.12 -5.15 8.80
CA GLY A 15 -10.42 -4.13 9.57
C GLY A 15 -9.27 -4.72 10.40
N ARG A 16 -9.51 -5.85 11.07
CA ARG A 16 -8.48 -6.54 11.86
C ARG A 16 -7.32 -7.03 11.00
N PHE A 17 -7.61 -7.64 9.86
CA PHE A 17 -6.56 -8.14 8.96
C PHE A 17 -5.72 -6.99 8.39
N LEU A 18 -6.37 -5.90 7.97
CA LEU A 18 -5.67 -4.75 7.42
C LEU A 18 -4.91 -3.97 8.49
N ALA A 19 -5.37 -3.94 9.73
CA ALA A 19 -4.60 -3.41 10.85
C ALA A 19 -3.34 -4.27 11.11
N TRP A 20 -3.48 -5.59 11.10
CA TRP A 20 -2.38 -6.53 11.23
C TRP A 20 -2.73 -7.90 10.62
N PRO A 21 -1.95 -8.45 9.67
CA PRO A 21 -0.60 -8.03 9.25
C PRO A 21 -0.53 -6.92 8.19
N GLY A 22 -1.67 -6.41 7.72
CA GLY A 22 -1.69 -5.40 6.66
C GLY A 22 -0.98 -4.08 6.99
N ASP A 23 -0.86 -3.75 8.26
CA ASP A 23 -0.24 -2.52 8.76
C ASP A 23 -0.80 -1.27 8.05
N PHE A 24 -2.13 -1.19 8.06
CA PHE A 24 -2.89 -0.15 7.37
C PHE A 24 -4.00 0.36 8.27
N ASP A 25 -3.96 1.67 8.57
CA ASP A 25 -4.94 2.34 9.43
C ASP A 25 -5.62 3.49 8.65
N PRO A 26 -6.89 3.34 8.27
CA PRO A 26 -7.63 4.37 7.54
C PRO A 26 -8.02 5.59 8.39
N ASP A 27 -7.75 5.56 9.69
CA ASP A 27 -8.00 6.68 10.60
C ASP A 27 -6.75 7.54 10.84
N ARG A 28 -5.60 7.15 10.26
CA ARG A 28 -4.36 7.93 10.28
C ARG A 28 -4.16 8.58 8.92
N ASP A 29 -4.67 9.78 8.76
CA ASP A 29 -4.68 10.53 7.51
C ASP A 29 -3.77 11.78 7.55
N ASP A 30 -2.81 11.81 8.46
CA ASP A 30 -1.82 12.88 8.59
C ASP A 30 -0.42 12.38 8.24
N HIS A 31 0.36 13.21 7.58
CA HIS A 31 1.77 12.98 7.31
C HIS A 31 2.62 13.94 8.14
N VAL A 32 3.73 13.46 8.70
CA VAL A 32 4.58 14.25 9.62
C VAL A 32 5.29 15.40 8.93
N GLU A 33 5.53 15.31 7.63
CA GLU A 33 6.24 16.30 6.84
C GLU A 33 5.30 17.03 5.89
N GLU A 34 5.61 18.28 5.60
CA GLU A 34 4.94 19.02 4.54
C GLU A 34 5.47 18.55 3.18
N VAL A 35 4.59 17.98 2.36
CA VAL A 35 4.95 17.38 1.08
C VAL A 35 4.00 17.81 -0.04
N HIS A 36 4.50 17.70 -1.28
CA HIS A 36 3.71 17.89 -2.48
C HIS A 36 4.23 16.98 -3.60
N LEU A 37 3.42 16.78 -4.63
CA LEU A 37 3.87 16.12 -5.86
C LEU A 37 4.60 17.13 -6.76
N ASP A 38 5.74 16.73 -7.32
CA ASP A 38 6.50 17.53 -8.26
C ASP A 38 5.67 18.02 -9.46
N SER A 39 4.71 17.20 -9.90
CA SER A 39 3.76 17.55 -10.95
C SER A 39 2.79 18.68 -10.59
N GLY A 40 2.65 19.02 -9.30
CA GLY A 40 1.63 19.92 -8.80
C GLY A 40 0.22 19.33 -8.69
N ALA A 41 0.05 18.04 -8.99
CA ALA A 41 -1.24 17.38 -8.82
C ALA A 41 -1.62 17.30 -7.33
N ARG A 42 -2.92 17.24 -7.05
CA ARG A 42 -3.43 17.13 -5.68
C ARG A 42 -2.89 15.89 -4.98
N LEU A 43 -2.57 16.03 -3.72
CA LEU A 43 -2.10 14.96 -2.84
C LEU A 43 -3.00 14.93 -1.60
N GLU A 44 -3.58 13.77 -1.29
CA GLU A 44 -4.52 13.61 -0.18
C GLU A 44 -4.12 12.39 0.66
N ALA A 45 -3.62 12.62 1.86
CA ALA A 45 -3.37 11.54 2.82
C ALA A 45 -4.70 10.92 3.27
N PHE A 46 -4.79 9.59 3.27
CA PHE A 46 -6.02 8.89 3.65
C PHE A 46 -5.82 7.71 4.59
N ALA A 47 -4.60 7.25 4.79
CA ALA A 47 -4.28 6.15 5.70
C ALA A 47 -2.81 6.22 6.10
N GLY A 48 -2.46 5.52 7.18
CA GLY A 48 -1.10 5.40 7.64
C GLY A 48 -0.75 3.99 8.10
N ASP A 49 0.50 3.80 8.49
CA ASP A 49 0.98 2.56 9.12
C ASP A 49 1.55 2.79 10.51
N GLY A 50 1.95 1.71 11.19
CA GLY A 50 2.48 1.77 12.56
C GLY A 50 3.88 2.36 12.67
N ALA A 51 4.60 2.50 11.56
CA ALA A 51 5.97 3.02 11.52
C ALA A 51 6.05 4.50 11.10
N GLY A 52 4.91 5.17 10.95
CA GLY A 52 4.84 6.58 10.55
C GLY A 52 4.77 6.80 9.04
N GLY A 53 4.57 5.75 8.26
CA GLY A 53 4.32 5.83 6.83
C GLY A 53 2.91 6.30 6.53
N THR A 54 2.71 6.86 5.33
CA THR A 54 1.44 7.43 4.90
C THR A 54 1.09 6.99 3.49
N PHE A 55 -0.21 6.71 3.27
CA PHE A 55 -0.78 6.44 1.95
C PHE A 55 -1.52 7.68 1.46
N PHE A 56 -1.23 8.08 0.23
CA PHE A 56 -1.84 9.26 -0.40
C PHE A 56 -2.59 8.86 -1.67
N PHE A 57 -3.75 9.46 -1.89
CA PHE A 57 -4.35 9.52 -3.21
C PHE A 57 -3.73 10.66 -4.02
N CYS A 58 -3.40 10.40 -5.28
CA CYS A 58 -2.81 11.38 -6.19
C CYS A 58 -3.83 11.84 -7.23
N GLY A 59 -3.92 13.15 -7.44
CA GLY A 59 -4.83 13.75 -8.41
C GLY A 59 -6.25 13.95 -7.88
N GLU A 60 -7.14 14.26 -8.77
CA GLU A 60 -8.57 14.46 -8.49
C GLU A 60 -9.34 13.15 -8.70
N GLY A 61 -10.41 12.97 -7.95
CA GLY A 61 -11.27 11.80 -8.07
C GLY A 61 -11.61 11.15 -6.74
N GLY A 62 -12.02 9.89 -6.79
CA GLY A 62 -12.38 9.06 -5.65
C GLY A 62 -11.33 7.99 -5.33
N GLU A 63 -11.81 6.83 -4.91
CA GLU A 63 -10.96 5.70 -4.49
C GLU A 63 -10.24 4.98 -5.64
N GLU A 64 -10.53 5.34 -6.89
CA GLU A 64 -9.86 4.82 -8.10
C GLU A 64 -8.53 5.53 -8.40
N ARG A 65 -8.19 6.58 -7.67
CA ARG A 65 -6.96 7.36 -7.88
C ARG A 65 -5.71 6.54 -7.60
N PRO A 66 -4.58 6.86 -8.26
CA PRO A 66 -3.28 6.28 -7.91
C PRO A 66 -2.94 6.50 -6.43
N VAL A 67 -2.32 5.50 -5.82
CA VAL A 67 -1.92 5.52 -4.40
C VAL A 67 -0.41 5.54 -4.28
N LEU A 68 0.10 6.61 -3.67
CA LEU A 68 1.50 6.75 -3.31
C LEU A 68 1.69 6.39 -1.83
N TYR A 69 2.73 5.65 -1.52
CA TYR A 69 3.17 5.41 -0.15
C TYR A 69 4.48 6.15 0.13
N ALA A 70 4.55 6.79 1.27
CA ALA A 70 5.76 7.42 1.77
C ALA A 70 6.08 6.88 3.17
N ASP A 71 7.30 6.42 3.37
CA ASP A 71 7.77 5.99 4.70
C ASP A 71 8.20 7.20 5.56
N SER A 72 8.60 6.94 6.80
CA SER A 72 9.06 7.97 7.74
C SER A 72 10.53 8.37 7.55
N GLU A 73 11.24 7.73 6.62
CA GLU A 73 12.67 7.92 6.39
C GLU A 73 12.98 8.65 5.08
N GLY A 74 11.96 9.12 4.38
CA GLY A 74 12.12 9.87 3.13
C GLY A 74 12.11 9.01 1.87
N GLY A 75 11.60 7.78 1.95
CA GLY A 75 11.34 6.91 0.81
C GLY A 75 9.89 6.98 0.34
N ALA A 76 9.66 6.92 -0.96
CA ALA A 76 8.30 6.90 -1.52
C ALA A 76 8.23 6.07 -2.79
N ALA A 77 7.06 5.50 -3.05
CA ALA A 77 6.74 4.82 -4.30
C ALA A 77 5.25 4.80 -4.56
N LEU A 78 4.87 4.84 -5.83
CA LEU A 78 3.50 4.49 -6.21
C LEU A 78 3.33 2.99 -5.99
N VAL A 79 2.26 2.58 -5.30
CA VAL A 79 2.07 1.17 -4.90
C VAL A 79 0.82 0.53 -5.48
N ALA A 80 -0.14 1.34 -5.93
CA ALA A 80 -1.36 0.85 -6.55
C ALA A 80 -2.01 1.91 -7.43
N VAL A 81 -2.83 1.47 -8.36
CA VAL A 81 -3.74 2.34 -9.12
C VAL A 81 -5.16 2.01 -8.67
N GLY A 82 -5.61 2.74 -7.65
CA GLY A 82 -6.89 2.57 -7.00
C GLY A 82 -6.82 1.80 -5.68
N LEU A 83 -7.76 2.12 -4.80
CA LEU A 83 -7.86 1.47 -3.50
C LEU A 83 -8.13 -0.04 -3.58
N PRO A 84 -8.95 -0.56 -4.53
CA PRO A 84 -9.13 -2.00 -4.67
C PRO A 84 -7.80 -2.74 -4.92
N GLU A 85 -6.93 -2.18 -5.74
CA GLU A 85 -5.61 -2.76 -6.03
C GLU A 85 -4.70 -2.70 -4.79
N LEU A 86 -4.70 -1.59 -4.05
CA LEU A 86 -3.97 -1.47 -2.80
C LEU A 86 -4.43 -2.53 -1.78
N LEU A 87 -5.74 -2.67 -1.58
CA LEU A 87 -6.25 -3.64 -0.61
C LEU A 87 -5.92 -5.08 -0.99
N ARG A 88 -5.93 -5.43 -2.29
CA ARG A 88 -5.44 -6.74 -2.75
C ARG A 88 -3.96 -6.95 -2.43
N LEU A 89 -3.13 -5.93 -2.64
CA LEU A 89 -1.72 -5.99 -2.27
C LEU A 89 -1.56 -6.29 -0.77
N LEU A 90 -2.25 -5.56 0.09
CA LEU A 90 -2.19 -5.72 1.54
C LEU A 90 -2.75 -7.06 2.01
N LEU A 91 -3.74 -7.61 1.31
CA LEU A 91 -4.33 -8.91 1.62
C LEU A 91 -3.41 -10.06 1.20
N VAL A 92 -2.81 -10.00 0.04
CA VAL A 92 -2.02 -11.10 -0.55
C VAL A 92 -0.57 -11.06 -0.13
N VAL A 93 0.03 -9.86 -0.07
CA VAL A 93 1.44 -9.63 0.29
C VAL A 93 1.54 -8.51 1.32
N PRO A 94 1.05 -8.73 2.56
CA PRO A 94 1.09 -7.68 3.59
C PRO A 94 2.52 -7.25 3.97
N TRP A 95 3.51 -8.09 3.70
CA TRP A 95 4.96 -7.85 3.85
C TRP A 95 5.62 -7.26 2.59
N TRP A 96 4.86 -6.60 1.72
CA TRP A 96 5.34 -6.08 0.44
C TRP A 96 6.56 -5.16 0.54
N ARG A 97 6.72 -4.46 1.67
CA ARG A 97 7.88 -3.60 1.92
C ARG A 97 9.20 -4.39 2.00
N ASP A 98 9.11 -5.66 2.35
CA ASP A 98 10.25 -6.59 2.48
C ASP A 98 10.50 -7.37 1.19
N CYS A 99 9.90 -6.94 0.07
CA CYS A 99 9.99 -7.58 -1.24
C CYS A 99 10.59 -6.65 -2.31
N PRO A 100 11.82 -6.12 -2.10
CA PRO A 100 12.43 -5.18 -3.06
C PRO A 100 12.74 -5.78 -4.43
N THR A 101 12.79 -7.10 -4.55
CA THR A 101 13.02 -7.79 -5.84
C THR A 101 11.73 -8.32 -6.48
N PHE A 102 10.58 -8.16 -5.82
CA PHE A 102 9.25 -8.56 -6.29
C PHE A 102 9.12 -10.05 -6.66
N THR A 103 9.92 -10.91 -6.04
CA THR A 103 9.90 -12.35 -6.32
C THR A 103 9.03 -13.10 -5.31
N VAL A 104 8.39 -14.18 -5.79
CA VAL A 104 7.62 -15.09 -4.92
C VAL A 104 8.52 -15.72 -3.86
N GLU A 105 9.76 -16.03 -4.19
CA GLU A 105 10.74 -16.59 -3.25
C GLU A 105 11.00 -15.65 -2.07
N GLU A 106 11.22 -14.37 -2.34
CA GLU A 106 11.42 -13.34 -1.33
C GLU A 106 10.16 -13.17 -0.47
N SER A 107 9.00 -13.10 -1.10
CA SER A 107 7.71 -13.01 -0.41
C SER A 107 7.46 -14.20 0.51
N ARG A 108 7.79 -15.42 0.08
CA ARG A 108 7.64 -16.64 0.88
C ARG A 108 8.56 -16.68 2.10
N ARG A 109 9.74 -16.09 2.01
CA ARG A 109 10.64 -15.94 3.16
C ARG A 109 10.03 -15.03 4.22
N SER A 110 9.50 -13.88 3.82
CA SER A 110 8.79 -12.98 4.74
C SER A 110 7.53 -13.62 5.30
N ALA A 111 6.74 -14.30 4.46
CA ALA A 111 5.52 -15.00 4.87
C ALA A 111 5.76 -16.03 5.97
N ALA A 112 6.90 -16.73 5.96
CA ALA A 112 7.20 -17.76 6.94
C ALA A 112 7.20 -17.23 8.38
N GLU A 113 7.70 -16.03 8.60
CA GLU A 113 7.70 -15.38 9.92
C GLU A 113 6.28 -15.07 10.39
N TYR A 114 5.45 -14.52 9.51
CA TYR A 114 4.05 -14.22 9.83
C TYR A 114 3.22 -15.47 10.09
N LEU A 115 3.47 -16.56 9.36
CA LEU A 115 2.75 -17.82 9.51
C LEU A 115 3.07 -18.53 10.83
N GLU A 116 4.25 -18.30 11.42
CA GLU A 116 4.56 -18.80 12.76
C GLU A 116 3.64 -18.18 13.82
N ASP A 117 3.39 -16.87 13.72
CA ASP A 117 2.54 -16.14 14.66
C ASP A 117 1.05 -16.24 14.33
N ILE A 118 0.70 -16.35 13.04
CA ILE A 118 -0.67 -16.40 12.54
C ILE A 118 -0.82 -17.60 11.61
N PRO A 119 -0.97 -18.84 12.16
CA PRO A 119 -1.06 -20.05 11.33
C PRO A 119 -2.28 -20.09 10.38
N ASP A 120 -3.36 -19.38 10.71
CA ASP A 120 -4.58 -19.27 9.93
C ASP A 120 -4.65 -18.00 9.06
N LEU A 121 -3.49 -17.41 8.73
CA LEU A 121 -3.38 -16.17 7.96
C LEU A 121 -4.17 -16.23 6.65
N GLU A 122 -4.02 -17.30 5.87
CA GLU A 122 -4.69 -17.44 4.58
C GLU A 122 -6.22 -17.49 4.72
N ALA A 123 -6.72 -18.19 5.73
CA ALA A 123 -8.15 -18.24 6.02
C ALA A 123 -8.69 -16.87 6.45
N ARG A 124 -7.94 -16.13 7.24
CA ARG A 124 -8.31 -14.76 7.63
C ARG A 124 -8.30 -13.81 6.44
N ARG A 125 -7.30 -13.91 5.57
CA ARG A 125 -7.23 -13.16 4.30
C ARG A 125 -8.47 -13.40 3.45
N ASP A 126 -8.85 -14.67 3.26
CA ASP A 126 -9.97 -15.05 2.41
C ASP A 126 -11.29 -14.51 2.96
N ARG A 127 -11.48 -14.55 4.27
CA ARG A 127 -12.67 -13.96 4.91
C ARG A 127 -12.69 -12.43 4.77
N ALA A 128 -11.56 -11.76 4.96
CA ALA A 128 -11.45 -10.32 4.78
C ALA A 128 -11.76 -9.91 3.33
N ALA A 129 -11.20 -10.62 2.37
CA ALA A 129 -11.45 -10.37 0.95
C ALA A 129 -12.94 -10.57 0.60
N ALA A 130 -13.56 -11.63 1.10
CA ALA A 130 -14.98 -11.90 0.89
C ALA A 130 -15.86 -10.79 1.50
N ALA A 131 -15.54 -10.33 2.70
CA ALA A 131 -16.26 -9.25 3.37
C ALA A 131 -16.21 -7.93 2.58
N LEU A 132 -15.08 -7.68 1.88
CA LEU A 132 -14.90 -6.49 1.05
C LEU A 132 -15.38 -6.67 -0.40
N GLY A 133 -15.78 -7.88 -0.77
CA GLY A 133 -16.17 -8.19 -2.16
C GLY A 133 -15.01 -8.08 -3.14
N LEU A 134 -13.77 -8.31 -2.67
CA LEU A 134 -12.55 -8.19 -3.48
C LEU A 134 -12.09 -9.57 -3.96
N PRO A 135 -12.10 -9.82 -5.28
CA PRO A 135 -11.45 -11.02 -5.82
C PRO A 135 -9.94 -10.91 -5.63
N LEU A 136 -9.31 -11.99 -5.14
CA LEU A 136 -7.87 -12.05 -4.96
C LEU A 136 -7.20 -12.51 -6.25
N ALA A 137 -5.97 -12.00 -6.48
CA ALA A 137 -5.06 -12.48 -7.50
C ALA A 137 -4.00 -13.40 -6.89
N SER A 138 -3.23 -14.10 -7.71
CA SER A 138 -2.09 -14.89 -7.23
C SER A 138 -1.00 -13.98 -6.66
N GLU A 139 -0.22 -14.52 -5.73
CA GLU A 139 0.94 -13.82 -5.17
C GLU A 139 1.91 -13.33 -6.25
N ALA A 140 2.18 -14.17 -7.26
CA ALA A 140 3.04 -13.82 -8.39
C ALA A 140 2.48 -12.63 -9.19
N ASP A 141 1.18 -12.63 -9.46
CA ASP A 141 0.53 -11.54 -10.22
C ASP A 141 0.51 -10.24 -9.41
N VAL A 142 0.27 -10.31 -8.11
CA VAL A 142 0.29 -9.14 -7.22
C VAL A 142 1.69 -8.52 -7.17
N LEU A 143 2.73 -9.32 -7.03
CA LEU A 143 4.12 -8.86 -7.03
C LEU A 143 4.55 -8.27 -8.38
N ALA A 144 4.18 -8.92 -9.48
CA ALA A 144 4.45 -8.41 -10.83
C ALA A 144 3.76 -7.06 -11.07
N ARG A 145 2.53 -6.92 -10.60
CA ARG A 145 1.78 -5.66 -10.68
C ARG A 145 2.39 -4.57 -9.82
N LEU A 146 2.80 -4.89 -8.58
CA LEU A 146 3.50 -3.93 -7.72
C LEU A 146 4.76 -3.41 -8.40
N ARG A 147 5.56 -4.31 -9.00
CA ARG A 147 6.76 -3.93 -9.76
C ARG A 147 6.43 -2.97 -10.90
N GLU A 148 5.44 -3.29 -11.72
CA GLU A 148 5.00 -2.43 -12.82
C GLU A 148 4.54 -1.06 -12.32
N VAL A 149 3.71 -1.02 -11.29
CA VAL A 149 3.20 0.22 -10.71
C VAL A 149 4.34 1.05 -10.13
N ALA A 150 5.22 0.46 -9.34
CA ALA A 150 6.29 1.20 -8.67
C ALA A 150 7.36 1.71 -9.64
N LEU A 151 7.80 0.87 -10.58
CA LEU A 151 8.97 1.17 -11.42
C LEU A 151 8.62 1.77 -12.79
N THR A 152 7.40 1.57 -13.29
CA THR A 152 6.99 2.06 -14.63
C THR A 152 5.95 3.15 -14.51
N VAL A 153 4.78 2.85 -13.94
CA VAL A 153 3.69 3.82 -13.82
C VAL A 153 4.09 4.95 -12.86
N GLY A 154 4.74 4.59 -11.77
CA GLY A 154 5.06 5.50 -10.66
C GLY A 154 6.25 6.41 -10.86
N LYS A 155 7.03 6.24 -11.94
CA LYS A 155 8.25 7.03 -12.15
C LYS A 155 8.02 8.55 -12.23
N ASP A 156 6.83 8.98 -12.63
CA ASP A 156 6.44 10.38 -12.74
C ASP A 156 5.75 10.91 -11.46
N TYR A 157 5.57 10.05 -10.45
CA TYR A 157 4.96 10.40 -9.16
C TYR A 157 6.05 10.67 -8.13
N VAL A 158 6.68 11.83 -8.23
CA VAL A 158 7.77 12.25 -7.35
C VAL A 158 7.21 13.05 -6.18
N LEU A 159 7.36 12.51 -4.96
CA LEU A 159 7.02 13.22 -3.74
C LEU A 159 8.18 14.13 -3.34
N VAL A 160 7.87 15.35 -2.95
CA VAL A 160 8.86 16.37 -2.61
C VAL A 160 8.62 16.87 -1.19
N PHE A 161 9.67 16.91 -0.38
CA PHE A 161 9.68 17.60 0.90
C PHE A 161 9.66 19.10 0.64
N THR A 162 8.54 19.74 0.93
CA THR A 162 8.24 21.12 0.52
C THR A 162 9.23 22.14 1.06
N PRO A 163 9.62 22.14 2.36
CA PRO A 163 10.47 23.20 2.91
C PRO A 163 11.85 23.30 2.25
N GLU A 164 12.40 22.19 1.78
CA GLU A 164 13.73 22.13 1.17
C GLU A 164 13.69 21.87 -0.33
N ASN A 165 12.49 21.69 -0.88
CA ASN A 165 12.28 21.28 -2.28
C ASN A 165 13.11 20.05 -2.65
N MET A 166 13.17 19.09 -1.73
CA MET A 166 13.97 17.88 -1.85
C MET A 166 13.09 16.68 -2.20
N PRO A 167 13.36 15.98 -3.32
CA PRO A 167 12.62 14.77 -3.67
C PRO A 167 12.83 13.65 -2.64
N TYR A 168 11.79 12.90 -2.35
CA TYR A 168 11.91 11.64 -1.64
C TYR A 168 12.68 10.63 -2.50
N THR A 169 13.45 9.78 -1.85
CA THR A 169 14.17 8.70 -2.51
C THR A 169 13.18 7.61 -2.97
N PRO A 170 13.34 7.04 -4.17
CA PRO A 170 12.53 5.89 -4.58
C PRO A 170 12.63 4.75 -3.56
N LEU A 171 11.48 4.23 -3.11
CA LEU A 171 11.42 3.12 -2.16
C LEU A 171 11.97 1.82 -2.77
N PHE A 172 11.77 1.65 -4.08
CA PHE A 172 12.30 0.53 -4.86
C PHE A 172 13.29 1.06 -5.89
N GLY A 173 14.48 0.44 -5.95
CA GLY A 173 15.52 0.82 -6.92
C GLY A 173 15.37 0.13 -8.27
N ASP A 174 16.14 0.61 -9.26
CA ASP A 174 16.18 0.05 -10.61
C ASP A 174 16.88 -1.32 -10.68
N ASP A 175 17.54 -1.74 -9.61
CA ASP A 175 18.27 -3.02 -9.51
C ASP A 175 17.39 -4.21 -9.07
N ALA A 176 16.07 -4.01 -9.02
CA ALA A 176 15.10 -5.02 -8.61
C ALA A 176 14.67 -5.95 -9.75
#